data_2e2073fd3620778d82619270fae66730
#
_entry.id   2e2073fd3620778d82619270fae66730
#
_cell.length_a   1.000
_cell.length_b   1.000
_cell.length_c   1.000
_cell.angle_alpha   90.00
_cell.angle_beta   90.00
_cell.angle_gamma   90.00
#
_symmetry.space_group_name_H-M   'P 1'
#
loop_
_entity.id
_entity.type
_entity.pdbx_description
1 polymer ?
#
loop_
_entity_poly.entity_id
_entity_poly.type
_entity_poly.pdbx_seq_one_letter_code
_entity_poly.pdbx_strand_id
1 'polypeptide(L)'
;MMKYLFSLIIVFSILINPVNTIAEEVILAGGCFWCLEHDLESLDGINSVKSGYSGGDLQNPTYANNAGHQEVVLVDYDSKSVNLPEILRLYLRNVDPLDSEGQFCDRGDSYRPVIFFNDSKEENEAKSALLNASRELGVPLDKISVELKSKNKFWLAENYHQNFADRNQLKYKFYRFSCGRDQKLENLWGDKARSLDLWSEK
;
A
#
# COMPACT_ATOMS: atom_id res chain seq x y z
N MET A 1 55.20 -52.85 -1.61
CA MET A 1 54.08 -52.61 -2.55
C MET A 1 53.00 -51.82 -1.82
N MET A 2 52.98 -50.52 -2.03
CA MET A 2 52.08 -49.58 -1.35
C MET A 2 50.94 -49.24 -2.30
N LYS A 3 49.69 -49.64 -1.96
CA LYS A 3 48.48 -49.38 -2.78
C LYS A 3 47.94 -47.99 -2.39
N TYR A 4 48.00 -47.04 -3.32
CA TYR A 4 47.35 -45.74 -3.18
C TYR A 4 45.86 -45.89 -3.48
N LEU A 5 45.01 -45.68 -2.48
CA LEU A 5 43.57 -45.56 -2.64
C LEU A 5 43.25 -44.11 -3.07
N PHE A 6 42.86 -43.89 -4.33
CA PHE A 6 42.34 -42.61 -4.78
C PHE A 6 40.87 -42.51 -4.37
N SER A 7 40.58 -41.64 -3.39
CA SER A 7 39.21 -41.31 -2.98
C SER A 7 38.64 -40.24 -3.94
N LEU A 8 37.68 -40.64 -4.74
CA LEU A 8 37.00 -39.75 -5.68
C LEU A 8 35.96 -38.90 -4.90
N ILE A 9 36.25 -37.62 -4.64
CA ILE A 9 35.30 -36.68 -4.04
C ILE A 9 34.38 -36.17 -5.17
N ILE A 10 33.16 -36.67 -5.19
CA ILE A 10 32.10 -36.13 -6.07
C ILE A 10 31.56 -34.85 -5.44
N VAL A 11 31.94 -33.68 -5.97
CA VAL A 11 31.37 -32.39 -5.60
C VAL A 11 30.01 -32.25 -6.29
N PHE A 12 28.96 -32.38 -5.50
CA PHE A 12 27.58 -32.14 -5.98
C PHE A 12 27.35 -30.65 -6.01
N SER A 13 27.54 -30.02 -7.15
CA SER A 13 27.20 -28.62 -7.38
C SER A 13 25.68 -28.45 -7.38
N ILE A 14 25.12 -27.95 -6.28
CA ILE A 14 23.71 -27.54 -6.23
C ILE A 14 23.59 -26.28 -7.09
N LEU A 15 23.02 -26.42 -8.26
CA LEU A 15 22.60 -25.28 -9.09
C LEU A 15 21.42 -24.60 -8.39
N ILE A 16 21.73 -23.58 -7.60
CA ILE A 16 20.70 -22.66 -7.09
C ILE A 16 20.24 -21.81 -8.26
N ASN A 17 19.12 -22.20 -8.88
CA ASN A 17 18.46 -21.34 -9.84
C ASN A 17 17.95 -20.11 -9.06
N PRO A 18 18.29 -18.87 -9.47
CA PRO A 18 17.70 -17.69 -8.86
C PRO A 18 16.19 -17.78 -9.08
N VAL A 19 15.42 -17.77 -8.01
CA VAL A 19 13.98 -17.63 -8.07
C VAL A 19 13.75 -16.22 -8.62
N ASN A 20 13.31 -16.10 -9.88
CA ASN A 20 12.88 -14.82 -10.42
C ASN A 20 11.64 -14.38 -9.64
N THR A 21 11.82 -13.52 -8.66
CA THR A 21 10.73 -12.77 -8.03
C THR A 21 10.19 -11.80 -9.08
N ILE A 22 8.91 -11.91 -9.39
CA ILE A 22 8.24 -10.92 -10.25
C ILE A 22 7.80 -9.82 -9.28
N ALA A 23 8.63 -8.78 -9.16
CA ALA A 23 8.27 -7.60 -8.42
C ALA A 23 7.18 -6.85 -9.20
N GLU A 24 6.07 -6.59 -8.56
CA GLU A 24 4.97 -5.78 -9.08
C GLU A 24 4.81 -4.53 -8.21
N GLU A 25 4.25 -3.46 -8.75
CA GLU A 25 4.11 -2.20 -8.05
C GLU A 25 2.69 -1.65 -8.16
N VAL A 26 2.16 -1.12 -7.06
CA VAL A 26 0.93 -0.34 -7.05
C VAL A 26 1.13 1.00 -6.34
N ILE A 27 0.46 2.06 -6.82
CA ILE A 27 0.46 3.38 -6.18
C ILE A 27 -0.90 3.60 -5.51
N LEU A 28 -0.88 3.95 -4.22
CA LEU A 28 -2.07 4.13 -3.39
C LEU A 28 -2.00 5.48 -2.65
N ALA A 29 -3.10 6.24 -2.70
CA ALA A 29 -3.29 7.46 -1.92
C ALA A 29 -4.38 7.25 -0.86
N GLY A 30 -4.23 7.78 0.35
CA GLY A 30 -5.22 7.61 1.42
C GLY A 30 -4.88 8.40 2.69
N GLY A 31 -4.76 9.71 2.53
CA GLY A 31 -4.35 10.63 3.58
C GLY A 31 -2.83 10.68 3.74
N CYS A 32 -2.39 10.93 4.96
CA CYS A 32 -0.96 11.00 5.27
C CYS A 32 -0.21 9.73 4.84
N PHE A 33 0.76 9.88 3.96
CA PHE A 33 1.58 8.78 3.45
C PHE A 33 2.40 8.07 4.54
N TRP A 34 2.77 8.72 5.66
CA TRP A 34 3.42 8.04 6.79
C TRP A 34 2.56 6.91 7.38
N CYS A 35 1.22 7.13 7.39
CA CYS A 35 0.30 6.12 7.91
C CYS A 35 0.15 4.94 6.94
N LEU A 36 -0.01 5.22 5.64
CA LEU A 36 -0.11 4.16 4.65
C LEU A 36 1.20 3.37 4.52
N GLU A 37 2.36 4.04 4.51
CA GLU A 37 3.67 3.40 4.52
C GLU A 37 3.76 2.40 5.69
N HIS A 38 3.56 2.87 6.91
CA HIS A 38 3.63 2.04 8.12
C HIS A 38 2.62 0.88 8.13
N ASP A 39 1.37 1.15 7.71
CA ASP A 39 0.30 0.14 7.78
C ASP A 39 0.48 -0.95 6.70
N LEU A 40 1.04 -0.63 5.53
CA LEU A 40 1.22 -1.58 4.44
C LEU A 40 2.55 -2.35 4.51
N GLU A 41 3.61 -1.77 5.09
CA GLU A 41 4.89 -2.45 5.27
C GLU A 41 4.81 -3.72 6.13
N SER A 42 3.79 -3.83 6.97
CA SER A 42 3.60 -4.97 7.86
C SER A 42 3.07 -6.23 7.16
N LEU A 43 2.67 -6.12 5.88
CA LEU A 43 2.11 -7.23 5.11
C LEU A 43 3.22 -8.14 4.55
N ASP A 44 3.13 -9.43 4.84
CA ASP A 44 4.04 -10.42 4.27
C ASP A 44 3.98 -10.41 2.74
N GLY A 45 5.12 -10.41 2.08
CA GLY A 45 5.23 -10.32 0.62
C GLY A 45 5.43 -8.90 0.09
N ILE A 46 5.36 -7.87 0.95
CA ILE A 46 5.77 -6.51 0.59
C ILE A 46 7.30 -6.41 0.66
N ASN A 47 7.92 -6.01 -0.44
CA ASN A 47 9.36 -5.78 -0.53
C ASN A 47 9.75 -4.40 0.01
N SER A 48 8.97 -3.37 -0.35
CA SER A 48 9.15 -2.00 0.15
C SER A 48 7.89 -1.15 -0.05
N VAL A 49 7.72 -0.16 0.81
CA VAL A 49 6.74 0.91 0.63
C VAL A 49 7.50 2.24 0.65
N LYS A 50 7.23 3.14 -0.30
CA LYS A 50 7.92 4.42 -0.43
C LYS A 50 6.92 5.56 -0.47
N SER A 51 7.04 6.51 0.42
CA SER A 51 6.24 7.74 0.43
C SER A 51 6.60 8.65 -0.75
N GLY A 52 5.60 9.23 -1.41
CA GLY A 52 5.81 10.07 -2.59
C GLY A 52 4.59 10.88 -3.00
N TYR A 53 4.65 11.39 -4.23
CA TYR A 53 3.59 12.21 -4.84
C TYR A 53 3.24 11.65 -6.22
N SER A 54 1.94 11.64 -6.56
CA SER A 54 1.46 11.21 -7.88
C SER A 54 0.10 11.84 -8.22
N GLY A 55 -0.29 11.77 -9.48
CA GLY A 55 -1.62 12.16 -9.96
C GLY A 55 -1.71 13.57 -10.55
N GLY A 56 -0.76 14.45 -10.27
CA GLY A 56 -0.67 15.82 -10.80
C GLY A 56 0.32 15.97 -11.96
N ASP A 57 0.34 17.17 -12.53
CA ASP A 57 1.20 17.53 -13.66
C ASP A 57 2.46 18.31 -13.23
N LEU A 58 2.50 18.80 -11.99
CA LEU A 58 3.64 19.53 -11.45
C LEU A 58 4.89 18.64 -11.48
N GLN A 59 5.97 19.18 -12.09
CA GLN A 59 7.24 18.47 -12.14
C GLN A 59 8.06 18.71 -10.86
N ASN A 60 8.67 17.63 -10.35
CA ASN A 60 9.45 17.65 -9.12
C ASN A 60 8.67 18.25 -7.92
N PRO A 61 7.49 17.68 -7.58
CA PRO A 61 6.74 18.10 -6.42
C PRO A 61 7.56 17.93 -5.15
N THR A 62 7.27 18.77 -4.15
CA THR A 62 7.84 18.71 -2.81
C THR A 62 6.72 18.81 -1.78
N TYR A 63 7.02 18.52 -0.51
CA TYR A 63 6.02 18.67 0.56
C TYR A 63 5.44 20.09 0.65
N ALA A 64 6.28 21.10 0.40
CA ALA A 64 5.83 22.49 0.41
C ALA A 64 5.08 22.91 -0.87
N ASN A 65 5.22 22.15 -1.97
CA ASN A 65 4.58 22.45 -3.25
C ASN A 65 4.32 21.15 -4.03
N ASN A 66 3.15 20.57 -3.81
CA ASN A 66 2.66 19.37 -4.48
C ASN A 66 1.31 19.58 -5.18
N ALA A 67 1.03 20.79 -5.63
CA ALA A 67 -0.24 21.16 -6.22
C ALA A 67 -0.69 20.17 -7.32
N GLY A 68 -1.94 19.65 -7.18
CA GLY A 68 -2.52 18.66 -8.07
C GLY A 68 -2.12 17.21 -7.81
N HIS A 69 -1.10 16.97 -6.98
CA HIS A 69 -0.71 15.62 -6.57
C HIS A 69 -1.41 15.19 -5.28
N GLN A 70 -1.62 13.88 -5.15
CA GLN A 70 -1.89 13.22 -3.88
C GLN A 70 -0.58 12.86 -3.18
N GLU A 71 -0.59 12.85 -1.83
CA GLU A 71 0.36 12.06 -1.04
C GLU A 71 0.06 10.59 -1.31
N VAL A 72 1.04 9.85 -1.76
CA VAL A 72 0.89 8.45 -2.16
C VAL A 72 1.98 7.58 -1.55
N VAL A 73 1.73 6.29 -1.56
CA VAL A 73 2.78 5.28 -1.38
C VAL A 73 2.93 4.44 -2.63
N LEU A 74 4.17 4.15 -3.01
CA LEU A 74 4.53 3.14 -4.00
C LEU A 74 4.81 1.85 -3.23
N VAL A 75 3.98 0.85 -3.44
CA VAL A 75 4.10 -0.48 -2.83
C VAL A 75 4.73 -1.42 -3.85
N ASP A 76 5.92 -1.91 -3.57
CA ASP A 76 6.63 -2.96 -4.31
C ASP A 76 6.40 -4.30 -3.60
N TYR A 77 5.94 -5.31 -4.31
CA TYR A 77 5.55 -6.58 -3.73
C TYR A 77 5.92 -7.79 -4.59
N ASP A 78 6.13 -8.94 -3.93
CA ASP A 78 6.31 -10.23 -4.59
C ASP A 78 4.94 -10.87 -4.89
N SER A 79 4.53 -10.84 -6.16
CA SER A 79 3.23 -11.36 -6.59
C SER A 79 3.04 -12.88 -6.40
N LYS A 80 4.08 -13.61 -5.99
CA LYS A 80 3.98 -15.01 -5.56
C LYS A 80 3.59 -15.16 -4.10
N SER A 81 3.86 -14.15 -3.29
CA SER A 81 3.63 -14.16 -1.83
C SER A 81 2.33 -13.43 -1.45
N VAL A 82 2.03 -12.31 -2.12
CA VAL A 82 0.82 -11.52 -1.92
C VAL A 82 0.29 -11.02 -3.27
N ASN A 83 -1.03 -11.01 -3.45
CA ASN A 83 -1.64 -10.51 -4.69
C ASN A 83 -2.25 -9.11 -4.52
N LEU A 84 -2.48 -8.41 -5.63
CA LEU A 84 -3.05 -7.06 -5.61
C LEU A 84 -4.41 -6.98 -4.89
N PRO A 85 -5.37 -7.92 -5.05
CA PRO A 85 -6.61 -7.92 -4.27
C PRO A 85 -6.42 -7.96 -2.74
N GLU A 86 -5.39 -8.63 -2.25
CA GLU A 86 -5.06 -8.67 -0.81
C GLU A 86 -4.52 -7.34 -0.32
N ILE A 87 -3.62 -6.72 -1.09
CA ILE A 87 -3.09 -5.38 -0.82
C ILE A 87 -4.23 -4.35 -0.81
N LEU A 88 -5.12 -4.40 -1.81
CA LEU A 88 -6.26 -3.49 -1.90
C LEU A 88 -7.25 -3.67 -0.75
N ARG A 89 -7.46 -4.89 -0.27
CA ARG A 89 -8.30 -5.17 0.89
C ARG A 89 -7.72 -4.55 2.16
N LEU A 90 -6.43 -4.75 2.42
CA LEU A 90 -5.75 -4.11 3.55
C LEU A 90 -5.79 -2.58 3.44
N TYR A 91 -5.47 -2.04 2.25
CA TYR A 91 -5.53 -0.61 1.97
C TYR A 91 -6.91 -0.03 2.29
N LEU A 92 -7.99 -0.61 1.75
CA LEU A 92 -9.36 -0.12 1.96
C LEU A 92 -9.75 -0.12 3.44
N ARG A 93 -9.32 -1.11 4.21
CA ARG A 93 -9.56 -1.19 5.66
C ARG A 93 -8.62 -0.30 6.49
N ASN A 94 -7.71 0.40 5.82
CA ASN A 94 -6.83 1.42 6.39
C ASN A 94 -7.19 2.85 5.98
N VAL A 95 -8.28 3.04 5.22
CA VAL A 95 -8.78 4.36 4.84
C VAL A 95 -10.25 4.51 5.21
N ASP A 96 -10.74 5.75 5.22
CA ASP A 96 -12.18 6.05 5.19
C ASP A 96 -12.62 6.17 3.71
N PRO A 97 -13.19 5.11 3.14
CA PRO A 97 -13.56 5.12 1.73
C PRO A 97 -14.82 5.96 1.46
N LEU A 98 -15.43 6.54 2.47
CA LEU A 98 -16.63 7.39 2.35
C LEU A 98 -16.27 8.89 2.36
N ASP A 99 -15.02 9.23 2.66
CA ASP A 99 -14.56 10.62 2.75
C ASP A 99 -13.98 11.10 1.41
N SER A 100 -14.67 12.03 0.77
CA SER A 100 -14.28 12.60 -0.54
C SER A 100 -13.36 13.82 -0.43
N GLU A 101 -13.17 14.38 0.77
CA GLU A 101 -12.47 15.66 0.96
C GLU A 101 -11.12 15.56 1.66
N GLY A 102 -10.67 14.35 1.91
CA GLY A 102 -9.41 14.05 2.61
C GLY A 102 -9.46 12.74 3.35
N GLN A 103 -8.68 12.62 4.41
CA GLN A 103 -8.70 11.45 5.29
C GLN A 103 -8.45 11.87 6.74
N PHE A 104 -9.35 11.51 7.61
CA PHE A 104 -9.27 11.77 9.05
C PHE A 104 -9.06 13.27 9.37
N CYS A 105 -7.92 13.65 9.97
CA CYS A 105 -7.59 15.05 10.24
C CYS A 105 -6.95 15.77 9.05
N ASP A 106 -6.49 15.04 8.04
CA ASP A 106 -5.83 15.61 6.87
C ASP A 106 -6.87 15.96 5.80
N ARG A 107 -6.99 17.22 5.46
CA ARG A 107 -8.04 17.74 4.58
C ARG A 107 -7.46 18.35 3.32
N GLY A 108 -8.17 18.18 2.21
CA GLY A 108 -7.82 18.73 0.90
C GLY A 108 -7.41 17.66 -0.12
N ASP A 109 -7.22 18.10 -1.36
CA ASP A 109 -7.03 17.22 -2.53
C ASP A 109 -5.84 16.27 -2.39
N SER A 110 -4.75 16.70 -1.75
CA SER A 110 -3.56 15.87 -1.55
C SER A 110 -3.81 14.63 -0.69
N TYR A 111 -4.90 14.61 0.08
CA TYR A 111 -5.22 13.55 1.02
C TYR A 111 -6.41 12.68 0.60
N ARG A 112 -6.96 12.89 -0.59
CA ARG A 112 -8.08 12.09 -1.10
C ARG A 112 -7.63 10.67 -1.42
N PRO A 113 -8.50 9.66 -1.16
CA PRO A 113 -8.14 8.27 -1.43
C PRO A 113 -8.23 7.97 -2.93
N VAL A 114 -7.14 7.41 -3.48
CA VAL A 114 -7.02 7.05 -4.91
C VAL A 114 -6.26 5.73 -5.05
N ILE A 115 -6.73 4.86 -5.94
CA ILE A 115 -6.00 3.70 -6.42
C ILE A 115 -5.54 4.00 -7.85
N PHE A 116 -4.23 3.92 -8.11
CA PHE A 116 -3.67 4.09 -9.45
C PHE A 116 -3.41 2.72 -10.08
N PHE A 117 -3.97 2.46 -11.24
CA PHE A 117 -3.86 1.19 -11.97
C PHE A 117 -3.02 1.32 -13.25
N ASN A 118 -2.30 0.27 -13.63
CA ASN A 118 -1.47 0.23 -14.83
C ASN A 118 -2.25 -0.19 -16.08
N ASP A 119 -3.17 -1.15 -15.91
CA ASP A 119 -3.89 -1.79 -17.00
C ASP A 119 -5.34 -2.15 -16.62
N SER A 120 -6.06 -2.73 -17.58
CA SER A 120 -7.46 -3.12 -17.39
C SER A 120 -7.65 -4.27 -16.39
N LYS A 121 -6.64 -5.13 -16.16
CA LYS A 121 -6.70 -6.19 -15.16
C LYS A 121 -6.70 -5.57 -13.78
N GLU A 122 -5.72 -4.72 -13.47
CA GLU A 122 -5.62 -4.02 -12.19
C GLU A 122 -6.85 -3.11 -11.94
N GLU A 123 -7.35 -2.43 -13.00
CA GLU A 123 -8.59 -1.64 -12.90
C GLU A 123 -9.79 -2.50 -12.48
N ASN A 124 -9.94 -3.71 -13.04
CA ASN A 124 -11.02 -4.62 -12.68
C ASN A 124 -10.86 -5.19 -11.27
N GLU A 125 -9.64 -5.48 -10.84
CA GLU A 125 -9.33 -5.90 -9.47
C GLU A 125 -9.65 -4.77 -8.47
N ALA A 126 -9.31 -3.52 -8.80
CA ALA A 126 -9.64 -2.36 -7.98
C ALA A 126 -11.18 -2.15 -7.91
N LYS A 127 -11.90 -2.20 -9.03
CA LYS A 127 -13.38 -2.12 -9.04
C LYS A 127 -14.01 -3.21 -8.19
N SER A 128 -13.49 -4.43 -8.25
CA SER A 128 -13.96 -5.55 -7.44
C SER A 128 -13.71 -5.32 -5.95
N ALA A 129 -12.55 -4.76 -5.59
CA ALA A 129 -12.23 -4.41 -4.21
C ALA A 129 -13.18 -3.33 -3.66
N LEU A 130 -13.47 -2.27 -4.45
CA LEU A 130 -14.43 -1.22 -4.07
C LEU A 130 -15.85 -1.78 -3.88
N LEU A 131 -16.28 -2.69 -4.76
CA LEU A 131 -17.58 -3.34 -4.63
C LEU A 131 -17.66 -4.19 -3.36
N ASN A 132 -16.59 -4.94 -3.03
CA ASN A 132 -16.53 -5.73 -1.81
C ASN A 132 -16.52 -4.84 -0.56
N ALA A 133 -15.79 -3.73 -0.58
CA ALA A 133 -15.78 -2.74 0.49
C ALA A 133 -17.17 -2.13 0.71
N SER A 134 -17.89 -1.76 -0.36
CA SER A 134 -19.26 -1.23 -0.27
C SER A 134 -20.22 -2.22 0.38
N ARG A 135 -20.11 -3.52 0.02
CA ARG A 135 -20.91 -4.60 0.61
C ARG A 135 -20.59 -4.80 2.08
N GLU A 136 -19.31 -4.86 2.45
CA GLU A 136 -18.89 -5.04 3.84
C GLU A 136 -19.32 -3.88 4.72
N LEU A 137 -19.25 -2.64 4.22
CA LEU A 137 -19.72 -1.45 4.91
C LEU A 137 -21.28 -1.32 4.91
N GLY A 138 -21.97 -2.07 4.06
CA GLY A 138 -23.42 -1.97 3.92
C GLY A 138 -23.90 -0.67 3.28
N VAL A 139 -23.09 -0.07 2.41
CA VAL A 139 -23.38 1.18 1.70
C VAL A 139 -23.46 0.95 0.19
N PRO A 140 -24.23 1.74 -0.57
CA PRO A 140 -24.23 1.71 -2.03
C PRO A 140 -22.83 2.04 -2.59
N LEU A 141 -22.46 1.45 -3.74
CA LEU A 141 -21.14 1.66 -4.36
C LEU A 141 -20.88 3.13 -4.72
N ASP A 142 -21.91 3.90 -5.06
CA ASP A 142 -21.81 5.34 -5.35
C ASP A 142 -21.48 6.21 -4.13
N LYS A 143 -21.47 5.63 -2.92
CA LYS A 143 -20.99 6.27 -1.69
C LYS A 143 -19.52 6.04 -1.43
N ILE A 144 -18.89 5.14 -2.17
CA ILE A 144 -17.44 4.94 -2.10
C ILE A 144 -16.75 6.08 -2.83
N SER A 145 -15.95 6.84 -2.12
CA SER A 145 -15.25 8.04 -2.60
C SER A 145 -13.81 7.78 -3.08
N VAL A 146 -13.38 6.52 -3.06
CA VAL A 146 -12.05 6.13 -3.56
C VAL A 146 -12.04 6.24 -5.08
N GLU A 147 -11.19 7.13 -5.61
CA GLU A 147 -11.06 7.31 -7.06
C GLU A 147 -10.18 6.22 -7.67
N LEU A 148 -10.49 5.84 -8.92
CA LEU A 148 -9.63 5.01 -9.76
C LEU A 148 -9.02 5.89 -10.84
N LYS A 149 -7.67 5.92 -10.92
CA LYS A 149 -6.93 6.69 -11.93
C LYS A 149 -5.91 5.81 -12.62
N SER A 150 -5.67 6.07 -13.91
CA SER A 150 -4.51 5.46 -14.60
C SER A 150 -3.22 5.89 -13.91
N LYS A 151 -2.26 4.96 -13.79
CA LYS A 151 -0.95 5.23 -13.17
C LYS A 151 -0.29 6.43 -13.84
N ASN A 152 0.10 7.38 -13.02
CA ASN A 152 0.89 8.53 -13.40
C ASN A 152 2.32 8.39 -12.83
N LYS A 153 3.20 9.33 -13.17
CA LYS A 153 4.56 9.33 -12.66
C LYS A 153 4.57 9.40 -11.13
N PHE A 154 5.31 8.50 -10.52
CA PHE A 154 5.62 8.55 -9.09
C PHE A 154 6.84 9.46 -8.87
N TRP A 155 6.72 10.36 -7.92
CA TRP A 155 7.78 11.23 -7.45
C TRP A 155 8.08 10.91 -5.99
N LEU A 156 9.32 10.45 -5.74
CA LEU A 156 9.74 10.09 -4.38
C LEU A 156 9.71 11.34 -3.49
N ALA A 157 9.09 11.22 -2.32
CA ALA A 157 9.12 12.29 -1.33
C ALA A 157 10.51 12.38 -0.66
N GLU A 158 10.76 13.51 -0.01
CA GLU A 158 12.02 13.82 0.62
C GLU A 158 12.43 12.76 1.67
N ASN A 159 13.71 12.54 1.84
CA ASN A 159 14.25 11.47 2.71
C ASN A 159 13.74 11.51 4.16
N TYR A 160 13.37 12.69 4.67
CA TYR A 160 12.86 12.79 6.04
C TYR A 160 11.41 12.24 6.18
N HIS A 161 10.71 12.00 5.07
CA HIS A 161 9.39 11.37 5.05
C HIS A 161 9.47 9.84 5.01
N GLN A 162 10.53 9.27 4.44
CA GLN A 162 10.67 7.81 4.31
C GLN A 162 10.85 7.13 5.67
N ASN A 163 10.12 6.06 5.93
CA ASN A 163 10.12 5.30 7.18
C ASN A 163 9.90 6.23 8.41
N PHE A 164 9.01 7.22 8.25
CA PHE A 164 8.83 8.25 9.29
C PHE A 164 8.35 7.67 10.61
N ALA A 165 7.43 6.70 10.55
CA ALA A 165 6.86 6.06 11.74
C ALA A 165 7.94 5.39 12.59
N ASP A 166 8.86 4.66 11.97
CA ASP A 166 9.94 3.94 12.66
C ASP A 166 11.02 4.86 13.18
N ARG A 167 11.39 5.88 12.37
CA ARG A 167 12.44 6.84 12.72
C ARG A 167 11.99 7.87 13.76
N ASN A 168 10.69 8.11 13.89
CA ASN A 168 10.10 9.16 14.75
C ASN A 168 8.91 8.64 15.56
N GLN A 169 9.04 7.47 16.19
CA GLN A 169 7.96 6.71 16.80
C GLN A 169 7.04 7.54 17.72
N LEU A 170 7.61 8.35 18.63
CA LEU A 170 6.81 9.16 19.56
C LEU A 170 6.00 10.23 18.83
N LYS A 171 6.62 10.92 17.85
CA LYS A 171 5.97 11.95 17.05
C LYS A 171 4.85 11.36 16.19
N TYR A 172 5.12 10.21 15.56
CA TYR A 172 4.14 9.49 14.76
C TYR A 172 2.96 9.00 15.58
N LYS A 173 3.20 8.35 16.74
CA LYS A 173 2.14 7.88 17.63
C LYS A 173 1.26 9.03 18.13
N PHE A 174 1.86 10.15 18.48
CA PHE A 174 1.11 11.34 18.90
C PHE A 174 0.26 11.90 17.74
N TYR A 175 0.83 12.03 16.55
CA TYR A 175 0.11 12.47 15.36
C TYR A 175 -1.07 11.54 15.04
N ARG A 176 -0.83 10.23 14.92
CA ARG A 176 -1.84 9.22 14.59
C ARG A 176 -3.00 9.21 15.60
N PHE A 177 -2.67 9.29 16.89
CA PHE A 177 -3.67 9.38 17.97
C PHE A 177 -4.47 10.68 17.89
N SER A 178 -3.80 11.83 17.77
CA SER A 178 -4.47 13.14 17.70
C SER A 178 -5.35 13.29 16.46
N CYS A 179 -4.99 12.63 15.37
CA CYS A 179 -5.76 12.58 14.12
C CYS A 179 -7.01 11.69 14.23
N GLY A 180 -7.09 10.82 15.24
CA GLY A 180 -8.22 9.93 15.45
C GLY A 180 -8.37 8.83 14.41
N ARG A 181 -7.29 8.53 13.64
CA ARG A 181 -7.34 7.57 12.53
C ARG A 181 -7.85 6.21 12.97
N ASP A 182 -7.24 5.63 14.01
CA ASP A 182 -7.59 4.28 14.46
C ASP A 182 -9.03 4.19 14.95
N GLN A 183 -9.49 5.17 15.72
CA GLN A 183 -10.89 5.23 16.19
C GLN A 183 -11.88 5.33 15.03
N LYS A 184 -11.56 6.12 14.01
CA LYS A 184 -12.43 6.25 12.83
C LYS A 184 -12.49 4.96 12.03
N LEU A 185 -11.35 4.26 11.85
CA LEU A 185 -11.29 2.96 11.18
C LEU A 185 -12.10 1.90 11.94
N GLU A 186 -11.98 1.85 13.26
CA GLU A 186 -12.75 0.94 14.10
C GLU A 186 -14.26 1.22 14.04
N ASN A 187 -14.66 2.49 13.99
CA ASN A 187 -16.07 2.85 13.82
C ASN A 187 -16.63 2.45 12.45
N LEU A 188 -15.81 2.47 11.39
CA LEU A 188 -16.22 2.10 10.03
C LEU A 188 -16.21 0.59 9.80
N TRP A 189 -15.11 -0.06 10.14
CA TRP A 189 -14.82 -1.43 9.78
C TRP A 189 -15.02 -2.44 10.93
N GLY A 190 -15.26 -1.95 12.17
CA GLY A 190 -15.33 -2.80 13.36
C GLY A 190 -14.07 -3.63 13.54
N ASP A 191 -14.24 -4.91 13.82
CA ASP A 191 -13.14 -5.87 14.01
C ASP A 191 -12.34 -6.12 12.72
N LYS A 192 -12.83 -5.65 11.57
CA LYS A 192 -12.14 -5.76 10.27
C LYS A 192 -11.17 -4.61 10.00
N ALA A 193 -11.18 -3.56 10.82
CA ALA A 193 -10.22 -2.47 10.69
C ALA A 193 -8.78 -3.01 10.66
N ARG A 194 -8.01 -2.64 9.64
CA ARG A 194 -6.60 -3.04 9.46
C ARG A 194 -6.37 -4.56 9.33
N SER A 195 -7.44 -5.35 9.09
CA SER A 195 -7.35 -6.82 9.01
C SER A 195 -7.18 -7.31 7.57
N LEU A 196 -6.52 -8.47 7.44
CA LEU A 196 -6.38 -9.23 6.20
C LEU A 196 -7.46 -10.29 6.02
N ASP A 197 -8.39 -10.41 6.96
CA ASP A 197 -9.48 -11.37 6.85
C ASP A 197 -10.21 -11.23 5.51
N LEU A 198 -10.71 -12.32 4.97
CA LEU A 198 -11.51 -12.29 3.76
C LEU A 198 -12.69 -11.32 3.89
N TRP A 199 -13.17 -10.81 2.75
CA TRP A 199 -14.37 -9.98 2.73
C TRP A 199 -15.54 -10.74 3.35
N SER A 200 -16.32 -10.05 4.19
CA SER A 200 -17.52 -10.64 4.77
C SER A 200 -18.60 -10.78 3.69
N GLU A 201 -19.12 -11.98 3.48
CA GLU A 201 -20.35 -12.19 2.72
C GLU A 201 -21.52 -11.76 3.61
N LYS A 202 -22.27 -10.74 3.17
CA LYS A 202 -23.53 -10.34 3.80
C LYS A 202 -24.70 -10.75 2.94
#